data_410a9ef2a9a70089d00cc2ce0f0b69af
#
_entry.id   410a9ef2a9a70089d00cc2ce0f0b69af
#
_cell.length_a   1.000
_cell.length_b   1.000
_cell.length_c   1.000
_cell.angle_alpha   90.00
_cell.angle_beta   90.00
_cell.angle_gamma   90.00
#
_symmetry.space_group_name_H-M   'P 1'
#
loop_
_entity.id
_entity.type
_entity.pdbx_description
1 polymer ?
#
loop_
_entity_poly.entity_id
_entity_poly.type
_entity_poly.pdbx_seq_one_letter_code
_entity_poly.pdbx_strand_id
1 'polypeptide(L)'
;MCNFTYFIKLKGVVTHFQDILNMLKCHKREVEKMLQQERHEQILARLNTEGKVKVKELANDFEVTEDCIRKDLTALEKEGLLKRIHGGAMQVRKNLHAYHVDERMSVRLSQKKIIAKKAVELIEENTVIFLGISTVNLELAKCIYQKNISLTIITNMIDIMQLFRHGEHKVNIIFIGGHFNRAKDGFIGTLAIEQIHNYRFDLSFIGTVGMNIHDGKVTTYDVEDGLTKKEVMDASKKCYLVAENEKLNLDGNYVFGHLSEFTGYIGEQELRSPFKEKIMEYGLEII
;
A
#
# COMPACT_ATOMS: atom_id res chain seq x y z
N MET A 1 -19.99 45.11 65.03
CA MET A 1 -20.04 45.46 63.58
C MET A 1 -18.74 45.07 62.85
N CYS A 2 -18.45 43.81 62.75
CA CYS A 2 -17.17 43.42 62.16
C CYS A 2 -17.24 42.16 61.27
N ASN A 3 -18.45 41.70 60.86
CA ASN A 3 -18.54 40.43 60.09
C ASN A 3 -19.13 40.56 58.69
N PHE A 4 -19.55 41.73 58.26
CA PHE A 4 -20.17 41.88 56.92
C PHE A 4 -19.18 42.21 55.80
N THR A 5 -18.10 42.88 56.13
CA THR A 5 -17.07 43.31 55.17
C THR A 5 -16.16 42.10 54.69
N TYR A 6 -16.02 41.09 55.54
CA TYR A 6 -15.23 39.88 55.20
C TYR A 6 -15.99 38.95 54.25
N PHE A 7 -17.32 38.90 54.34
CA PHE A 7 -18.18 38.07 53.49
C PHE A 7 -18.29 38.59 52.04
N ILE A 8 -18.22 39.89 51.84
CA ILE A 8 -18.27 40.53 50.52
C ILE A 8 -16.93 40.35 49.78
N LYS A 9 -15.79 40.40 50.51
CA LYS A 9 -14.47 40.13 49.91
C LYS A 9 -14.29 38.67 49.46
N LEU A 10 -14.84 37.72 50.22
CA LEU A 10 -14.79 36.30 49.85
C LEU A 10 -15.67 35.97 48.64
N LYS A 11 -16.84 36.58 48.47
CA LYS A 11 -17.68 36.38 47.29
C LYS A 11 -17.03 36.94 46.03
N GLY A 12 -16.35 38.07 46.07
CA GLY A 12 -15.63 38.63 44.93
C GLY A 12 -14.41 37.80 44.50
N VAL A 13 -13.72 37.17 45.45
CA VAL A 13 -12.59 36.29 45.15
C VAL A 13 -13.06 34.97 44.55
N VAL A 14 -14.17 34.41 45.01
CA VAL A 14 -14.74 33.14 44.49
C VAL A 14 -15.31 33.33 43.08
N THR A 15 -16.00 34.47 42.80
CA THR A 15 -16.46 34.75 41.43
C THR A 15 -15.29 34.98 40.47
N HIS A 16 -14.26 35.70 40.89
CA HIS A 16 -13.06 35.91 40.05
C HIS A 16 -12.29 34.63 39.80
N PHE A 17 -12.23 33.71 40.75
CA PHE A 17 -11.61 32.38 40.57
C PHE A 17 -12.43 31.49 39.64
N GLN A 18 -13.76 31.58 39.70
CA GLN A 18 -14.67 30.86 38.80
C GLN A 18 -14.57 31.38 37.37
N ASP A 19 -14.41 32.68 37.19
CA ASP A 19 -14.23 33.32 35.89
C ASP A 19 -12.87 32.95 35.27
N ILE A 20 -11.80 32.91 36.07
CA ILE A 20 -10.48 32.43 35.65
C ILE A 20 -10.51 30.92 35.27
N LEU A 21 -11.21 30.11 36.05
CA LEU A 21 -11.39 28.67 35.74
C LEU A 21 -12.21 28.46 34.46
N ASN A 22 -13.22 29.31 34.25
CA ASN A 22 -14.02 29.29 33.02
C ASN A 22 -13.21 29.78 31.78
N MET A 23 -12.41 30.83 31.94
CA MET A 23 -11.48 31.30 30.92
C MET A 23 -10.41 30.23 30.59
N LEU A 24 -9.84 29.58 31.60
CA LEU A 24 -8.88 28.48 31.42
C LEU A 24 -9.50 27.25 30.75
N LYS A 25 -10.78 26.93 31.07
CA LYS A 25 -11.54 25.88 30.39
C LYS A 25 -11.91 26.27 28.97
N CYS A 26 -12.23 27.51 28.69
CA CYS A 26 -12.47 28.02 27.34
C CYS A 26 -11.20 28.04 26.53
N HIS A 27 -10.08 28.50 27.10
CA HIS A 27 -8.76 28.51 26.47
C HIS A 27 -8.23 27.09 26.20
N LYS A 28 -8.48 26.15 27.13
CA LYS A 28 -8.15 24.72 26.93
C LYS A 28 -8.99 24.06 25.82
N ARG A 29 -10.26 24.51 25.63
CA ARG A 29 -11.11 24.04 24.51
C ARG A 29 -10.73 24.66 23.16
N GLU A 30 -10.10 25.84 23.13
CA GLU A 30 -9.64 26.48 21.90
C GLU A 30 -8.28 25.95 21.42
N VAL A 31 -7.45 25.40 22.32
CA VAL A 31 -6.09 24.89 21.98
C VAL A 31 -6.10 23.45 21.46
N GLU A 32 -7.22 22.71 21.60
CA GLU A 32 -7.33 21.31 21.14
C GLU A 32 -8.26 21.12 19.93
N LYS A 33 -8.60 22.16 19.20
CA LYS A 33 -9.25 21.96 17.89
C LYS A 33 -8.21 21.49 16.88
N MET A 34 -8.28 20.22 16.52
CA MET A 34 -7.48 19.64 15.45
C MET A 34 -7.50 20.55 14.23
N LEU A 35 -6.31 20.93 13.73
CA LEU A 35 -6.17 21.75 12.54
C LEU A 35 -6.82 21.05 11.34
N GLN A 36 -7.37 21.79 10.40
CA GLN A 36 -8.02 21.23 9.22
C GLN A 36 -7.07 20.26 8.46
N GLN A 37 -5.80 20.62 8.36
CA GLN A 37 -4.80 19.81 7.67
C GLN A 37 -4.56 18.48 8.39
N GLU A 38 -4.41 18.48 9.71
CA GLU A 38 -4.28 17.26 10.52
C GLU A 38 -5.51 16.36 10.39
N ARG A 39 -6.70 16.97 10.35
CA ARG A 39 -7.96 16.26 10.15
C ARG A 39 -8.04 15.63 8.77
N HIS A 40 -7.60 16.33 7.71
CA HIS A 40 -7.48 15.79 6.35
C HIS A 40 -6.54 14.59 6.31
N GLU A 41 -5.37 14.69 6.94
CA GLU A 41 -4.40 13.57 7.01
C GLU A 41 -4.98 12.35 7.73
N GLN A 42 -5.69 12.55 8.83
CA GLN A 42 -6.34 11.47 9.57
C GLN A 42 -7.52 10.87 8.81
N ILE A 43 -8.32 11.67 8.10
CA ILE A 43 -9.39 11.17 7.22
C ILE A 43 -8.80 10.29 6.13
N LEU A 44 -7.73 10.74 5.47
CA LEU A 44 -7.08 9.97 4.41
C LEU A 44 -6.41 8.71 4.94
N ALA A 45 -5.76 8.76 6.10
CA ALA A 45 -5.17 7.61 6.76
C ALA A 45 -6.25 6.55 7.09
N ARG A 46 -7.38 6.98 7.67
CA ARG A 46 -8.51 6.11 7.97
C ARG A 46 -9.16 5.55 6.69
N LEU A 47 -9.30 6.39 5.67
CA LEU A 47 -9.83 5.96 4.38
C LEU A 47 -8.92 4.91 3.72
N ASN A 48 -7.61 5.04 3.84
CA ASN A 48 -6.64 4.05 3.36
C ASN A 48 -6.72 2.73 4.15
N THR A 49 -7.06 2.78 5.43
CA THR A 49 -7.16 1.60 6.30
C THR A 49 -8.51 0.87 6.13
N GLU A 50 -9.61 1.62 6.06
CA GLU A 50 -10.97 1.10 6.12
C GLU A 50 -11.65 1.03 4.72
N GLY A 51 -11.03 1.64 3.69
CA GLY A 51 -11.57 1.74 2.33
C GLY A 51 -12.75 2.71 2.19
N LYS A 52 -13.48 2.98 3.28
CA LYS A 52 -14.59 3.94 3.38
C LYS A 52 -14.69 4.54 4.77
N VAL A 53 -15.20 5.77 4.85
CA VAL A 53 -15.42 6.48 6.11
C VAL A 53 -16.84 7.07 6.13
N LYS A 54 -17.43 7.20 7.33
CA LYS A 54 -18.76 7.78 7.51
C LYS A 54 -18.63 9.14 8.20
N VAL A 55 -19.40 10.11 7.71
CA VAL A 55 -19.45 11.49 8.26
C VAL A 55 -19.72 11.49 9.76
N LYS A 56 -20.69 10.69 10.22
CA LYS A 56 -21.11 10.65 11.64
C LYS A 56 -20.00 10.09 12.54
N GLU A 57 -19.29 9.06 12.11
CA GLU A 57 -18.18 8.45 12.85
C GLU A 57 -17.01 9.44 12.97
N LEU A 58 -16.59 10.03 11.83
CA LEU A 58 -15.53 11.05 11.82
C LEU A 58 -15.89 12.29 12.68
N ALA A 59 -17.15 12.73 12.64
CA ALA A 59 -17.60 13.89 13.42
C ALA A 59 -17.48 13.62 14.92
N ASN A 60 -17.87 12.42 15.37
CA ASN A 60 -17.74 12.01 16.77
C ASN A 60 -16.28 11.88 17.18
N ASP A 61 -15.46 11.21 16.39
CA ASP A 61 -14.06 10.88 16.73
C ASP A 61 -13.16 12.13 16.76
N PHE A 62 -13.47 13.12 15.89
CA PHE A 62 -12.71 14.37 15.82
C PHE A 62 -13.35 15.50 16.65
N GLU A 63 -14.46 15.21 17.35
CA GLU A 63 -15.21 16.18 18.17
C GLU A 63 -15.61 17.46 17.40
N VAL A 64 -16.01 17.30 16.13
CA VAL A 64 -16.46 18.38 15.25
C VAL A 64 -17.88 18.13 14.73
N THR A 65 -18.50 19.13 14.14
CA THR A 65 -19.82 18.97 13.53
C THR A 65 -19.76 18.15 12.25
N GLU A 66 -20.84 17.42 11.93
CA GLU A 66 -20.97 16.72 10.65
C GLU A 66 -20.76 17.63 9.44
N ASP A 67 -21.17 18.89 9.53
CA ASP A 67 -20.98 19.89 8.46
C ASP A 67 -19.51 20.26 8.26
N CYS A 68 -18.71 20.26 9.33
CA CYS A 68 -17.27 20.42 9.25
C CYS A 68 -16.66 19.26 8.44
N ILE A 69 -17.01 18.02 8.78
CA ILE A 69 -16.56 16.83 8.05
C ILE A 69 -17.03 16.84 6.58
N ARG A 70 -18.29 17.23 6.32
CA ARG A 70 -18.79 17.36 4.93
C ARG A 70 -17.98 18.35 4.10
N LYS A 71 -17.55 19.47 4.70
CA LYS A 71 -16.65 20.44 4.03
C LYS A 71 -15.27 19.87 3.77
N ASP A 72 -14.68 19.17 4.75
CA ASP A 72 -13.39 18.52 4.62
C ASP A 72 -13.42 17.45 3.50
N LEU A 73 -14.44 16.57 3.51
CA LEU A 73 -14.61 15.57 2.46
C LEU A 73 -14.82 16.21 1.07
N THR A 74 -15.50 17.36 1.00
CA THR A 74 -15.69 18.09 -0.27
C THR A 74 -14.38 18.71 -0.76
N ALA A 75 -13.54 19.22 0.14
CA ALA A 75 -12.22 19.73 -0.21
C ALA A 75 -11.32 18.61 -0.75
N LEU A 76 -11.23 17.49 -0.04
CA LEU A 76 -10.43 16.32 -0.44
C LEU A 76 -10.94 15.68 -1.76
N GLU A 77 -12.26 15.71 -2.01
CA GLU A 77 -12.82 15.25 -3.28
C GLU A 77 -12.41 16.15 -4.46
N LYS A 78 -12.41 17.48 -4.27
CA LYS A 78 -11.92 18.42 -5.28
C LYS A 78 -10.45 18.23 -5.61
N GLU A 79 -9.64 17.80 -4.66
CA GLU A 79 -8.24 17.43 -4.83
C GLU A 79 -8.06 16.02 -5.45
N GLY A 80 -9.17 15.30 -5.68
CA GLY A 80 -9.15 13.94 -6.24
C GLY A 80 -8.62 12.87 -5.29
N LEU A 81 -8.55 13.14 -3.99
CA LEU A 81 -7.99 12.26 -2.97
C LEU A 81 -9.00 11.22 -2.45
N LEU A 82 -10.30 11.50 -2.59
CA LEU A 82 -11.38 10.59 -2.23
C LEU A 82 -12.60 10.81 -3.15
N LYS A 83 -13.57 9.91 -3.08
CA LYS A 83 -14.89 10.05 -3.74
C LYS A 83 -15.98 10.08 -2.67
N ARG A 84 -16.83 11.08 -2.71
CA ARG A 84 -17.98 11.16 -1.81
C ARG A 84 -19.04 10.14 -2.16
N ILE A 85 -19.63 9.54 -1.14
CA ILE A 85 -20.81 8.66 -1.21
C ILE A 85 -21.86 9.17 -0.23
N HIS A 86 -23.06 8.58 -0.28
CA HIS A 86 -24.12 8.94 0.66
C HIS A 86 -23.68 8.67 2.10
N GLY A 87 -23.62 9.71 2.93
CA GLY A 87 -23.23 9.62 4.34
C GLY A 87 -21.74 9.49 4.63
N GLY A 88 -20.84 9.59 3.61
CA GLY A 88 -19.40 9.44 3.82
C GLY A 88 -18.54 9.66 2.59
N ALA A 89 -17.41 8.99 2.59
CA ALA A 89 -16.50 8.94 1.45
C ALA A 89 -15.86 7.55 1.30
N MET A 90 -15.42 7.25 0.10
CA MET A 90 -14.66 6.05 -0.24
C MET A 90 -13.35 6.44 -0.96
N GLN A 91 -12.40 5.55 -0.92
CA GLN A 91 -11.14 5.73 -1.63
C GLN A 91 -11.37 5.85 -3.14
N VAL A 92 -10.66 6.77 -3.79
CA VAL A 92 -10.67 6.85 -5.25
C VAL A 92 -9.84 5.70 -5.80
N ARG A 93 -10.42 4.88 -6.65
CA ARG A 93 -9.65 3.94 -7.46
C ARG A 93 -8.76 4.73 -8.42
N LYS A 94 -7.53 5.01 -8.02
CA LYS A 94 -6.54 5.60 -8.93
C LYS A 94 -6.12 4.50 -9.89
N ASN A 95 -6.44 4.66 -11.15
CA ASN A 95 -5.89 3.80 -12.20
C ASN A 95 -4.41 4.17 -12.42
N LEU A 96 -3.54 3.58 -11.60
CA LEU A 96 -2.09 3.79 -11.68
C LEU A 96 -1.49 3.30 -13.02
N HIS A 97 -2.27 2.58 -13.84
CA HIS A 97 -1.87 2.16 -15.19
C HIS A 97 -2.06 3.24 -16.26
N ALA A 98 -2.65 4.40 -15.92
CA ALA A 98 -2.56 5.59 -16.77
C ALA A 98 -1.13 6.13 -16.86
N TYR A 99 -0.24 5.70 -15.95
CA TYR A 99 1.17 6.10 -15.94
C TYR A 99 2.03 5.09 -16.72
N HIS A 100 2.88 5.58 -17.61
CA HIS A 100 3.91 4.77 -18.26
C HIS A 100 4.86 4.14 -17.22
N VAL A 101 5.55 3.06 -17.60
CA VAL A 101 6.50 2.35 -16.72
C VAL A 101 7.52 3.31 -16.12
N ASP A 102 8.06 4.24 -16.93
CA ASP A 102 9.06 5.22 -16.51
C ASP A 102 8.59 6.08 -15.33
N GLU A 103 7.34 6.56 -15.37
CA GLU A 103 6.75 7.33 -14.27
C GLU A 103 6.61 6.47 -13.01
N ARG A 104 6.21 5.20 -13.17
CA ARG A 104 6.08 4.26 -12.07
C ARG A 104 7.41 3.88 -11.44
N MET A 105 8.52 3.89 -12.21
CA MET A 105 9.87 3.60 -11.67
C MET A 105 10.29 4.62 -10.64
N SER A 106 10.06 5.91 -10.89
CA SER A 106 10.47 7.00 -10.00
C SER A 106 9.60 7.13 -8.74
N VAL A 107 8.31 6.78 -8.84
CA VAL A 107 7.38 6.89 -7.71
C VAL A 107 7.77 5.89 -6.61
N ARG A 108 8.00 6.40 -5.39
CA ARG A 108 8.33 5.61 -4.18
C ARG A 108 9.53 4.67 -4.35
N LEU A 109 10.54 5.14 -5.06
CA LEU A 109 11.74 4.34 -5.33
C LEU A 109 12.45 3.88 -4.04
N SER A 110 12.43 4.69 -2.97
CA SER A 110 13.01 4.33 -1.67
C SER A 110 12.31 3.12 -1.04
N GLN A 111 10.98 3.08 -1.08
CA GLN A 111 10.19 1.95 -0.57
C GLN A 111 10.47 0.67 -1.36
N LYS A 112 10.46 0.75 -2.69
CA LYS A 112 10.78 -0.39 -3.56
C LYS A 112 12.17 -0.97 -3.32
N LYS A 113 13.17 -0.11 -3.07
CA LYS A 113 14.51 -0.54 -2.70
C LYS A 113 14.56 -1.26 -1.36
N ILE A 114 13.75 -0.86 -0.38
CA ILE A 114 13.65 -1.55 0.91
C ILE A 114 13.05 -2.94 0.71
N ILE A 115 11.93 -3.03 -0.03
CA ILE A 115 11.29 -4.32 -0.36
C ILE A 115 12.27 -5.24 -1.09
N ALA A 116 12.97 -4.73 -2.10
CA ALA A 116 13.95 -5.48 -2.88
C ALA A 116 15.10 -6.02 -2.02
N LYS A 117 15.60 -5.23 -1.06
CA LYS A 117 16.64 -5.69 -0.11
C LYS A 117 16.17 -6.81 0.80
N LYS A 118 14.91 -6.78 1.25
CA LYS A 118 14.33 -7.87 2.03
C LYS A 118 14.13 -9.11 1.15
N ALA A 119 13.59 -8.94 -0.05
CA ALA A 119 13.32 -10.04 -0.97
C ALA A 119 14.59 -10.79 -1.41
N VAL A 120 15.70 -10.08 -1.64
CA VAL A 120 16.96 -10.73 -2.09
C VAL A 120 17.57 -11.64 -1.01
N GLU A 121 17.25 -11.43 0.27
CA GLU A 121 17.76 -12.30 1.36
C GLU A 121 17.03 -13.67 1.42
N LEU A 122 15.89 -13.81 0.73
CA LEU A 122 15.18 -15.09 0.60
C LEU A 122 15.73 -15.97 -0.53
N ILE A 123 16.60 -15.41 -1.37
CA ILE A 123 17.10 -16.09 -2.56
C ILE A 123 18.38 -16.84 -2.23
N GLU A 124 18.35 -18.16 -2.45
CA GLU A 124 19.49 -19.05 -2.30
C GLU A 124 20.21 -19.25 -3.63
N GLU A 125 21.49 -19.64 -3.59
CA GLU A 125 22.25 -20.00 -4.80
C GLU A 125 21.67 -21.23 -5.49
N ASN A 126 21.83 -21.27 -6.83
CA ASN A 126 21.40 -22.37 -7.70
C ASN A 126 19.88 -22.60 -7.72
N THR A 127 19.09 -21.61 -7.34
CA THR A 127 17.63 -21.63 -7.45
C THR A 127 17.14 -21.10 -8.79
N VAL A 128 15.93 -21.50 -9.17
CA VAL A 128 15.19 -20.98 -10.33
C VAL A 128 14.10 -20.05 -9.82
N ILE A 129 14.21 -18.76 -10.14
CA ILE A 129 13.26 -17.77 -9.68
C ILE A 129 12.52 -17.10 -10.83
N PHE A 130 11.26 -16.67 -10.58
CA PHE A 130 10.51 -15.86 -11.51
C PHE A 130 10.39 -14.42 -11.01
N LEU A 131 10.83 -13.48 -11.85
CA LEU A 131 10.63 -12.04 -11.64
C LEU A 131 9.65 -11.51 -12.70
N GLY A 132 8.39 -11.31 -12.31
CA GLY A 132 7.36 -10.77 -13.18
C GLY A 132 7.46 -9.25 -13.38
N ILE A 133 6.59 -8.74 -14.26
CA ILE A 133 6.50 -7.32 -14.57
C ILE A 133 6.13 -6.52 -13.31
N SER A 134 7.12 -5.90 -12.69
CA SER A 134 6.96 -5.04 -11.50
C SER A 134 8.17 -4.14 -11.33
N THR A 135 7.94 -2.87 -10.99
CA THR A 135 9.04 -1.95 -10.66
C THR A 135 9.77 -2.33 -9.36
N VAL A 136 9.13 -3.09 -8.46
CA VAL A 136 9.80 -3.69 -7.29
C VAL A 136 10.74 -4.81 -7.74
N ASN A 137 10.30 -5.65 -8.68
CA ASN A 137 11.12 -6.74 -9.21
C ASN A 137 12.34 -6.23 -10.00
N LEU A 138 12.23 -5.08 -10.66
CA LEU A 138 13.38 -4.45 -11.28
C LEU A 138 14.41 -4.02 -10.23
N GLU A 139 13.98 -3.46 -9.10
CA GLU A 139 14.90 -3.13 -7.99
C GLU A 139 15.48 -4.41 -7.34
N LEU A 140 14.69 -5.49 -7.23
CA LEU A 140 15.18 -6.80 -6.79
C LEU A 140 16.23 -7.37 -7.74
N ALA A 141 15.99 -7.29 -9.04
CA ALA A 141 16.97 -7.71 -10.06
C ALA A 141 18.28 -6.93 -9.94
N LYS A 142 18.25 -5.62 -9.65
CA LYS A 142 19.44 -4.81 -9.36
C LYS A 142 20.19 -5.29 -8.12
N CYS A 143 19.48 -5.66 -7.06
CA CYS A 143 20.09 -6.22 -5.85
C CYS A 143 20.76 -7.57 -6.16
N ILE A 144 20.13 -8.44 -6.95
CA ILE A 144 20.70 -9.73 -7.38
C ILE A 144 21.97 -9.51 -8.22
N TYR A 145 21.92 -8.56 -9.17
CA TYR A 145 23.07 -8.20 -9.99
C TYR A 145 24.26 -7.75 -9.13
N GLN A 146 24.03 -6.93 -8.14
CA GLN A 146 25.06 -6.44 -7.20
C GLN A 146 25.62 -7.56 -6.31
N LYS A 147 24.75 -8.48 -5.84
CA LYS A 147 25.14 -9.61 -4.99
C LYS A 147 25.91 -10.69 -5.76
N ASN A 148 25.76 -10.73 -7.08
CA ASN A 148 26.43 -11.63 -8.02
C ASN A 148 26.37 -13.10 -7.63
N ILE A 149 25.20 -13.57 -7.20
CA ILE A 149 24.93 -14.95 -6.84
C ILE A 149 24.59 -15.80 -8.07
N SER A 150 24.94 -17.10 -8.02
CA SER A 150 24.63 -18.04 -9.09
C SER A 150 23.18 -18.50 -9.00
N LEU A 151 22.33 -18.13 -9.99
CA LEU A 151 20.94 -18.57 -10.06
C LEU A 151 20.39 -18.44 -11.49
N THR A 152 19.20 -18.99 -11.73
CA THR A 152 18.47 -18.77 -12.97
C THR A 152 17.29 -17.83 -12.71
N ILE A 153 17.25 -16.69 -13.41
CA ILE A 153 16.09 -15.79 -13.43
C ILE A 153 15.28 -16.08 -14.69
N ILE A 154 14.00 -16.35 -14.50
CA ILE A 154 13.01 -16.38 -15.57
C ILE A 154 12.17 -15.10 -15.45
N THR A 155 12.05 -14.35 -16.54
CA THR A 155 11.34 -13.06 -16.52
C THR A 155 10.63 -12.78 -17.83
N ASN A 156 9.53 -12.05 -17.75
CA ASN A 156 8.79 -11.50 -18.89
C ASN A 156 8.90 -9.96 -18.98
N MET A 157 9.79 -9.34 -18.20
CA MET A 157 10.00 -7.90 -18.17
C MET A 157 11.27 -7.50 -18.94
N ILE A 158 11.15 -6.59 -19.89
CA ILE A 158 12.25 -6.17 -20.78
C ILE A 158 13.39 -5.53 -19.99
N ASP A 159 13.07 -4.63 -19.07
CA ASP A 159 14.08 -3.93 -18.26
C ASP A 159 14.95 -4.88 -17.43
N ILE A 160 14.37 -5.97 -16.92
CA ILE A 160 15.14 -7.00 -16.21
C ILE A 160 16.08 -7.72 -17.18
N MET A 161 15.60 -8.11 -18.35
CA MET A 161 16.46 -8.72 -19.39
C MET A 161 17.61 -7.77 -19.79
N GLN A 162 17.30 -6.48 -19.99
CA GLN A 162 18.32 -5.50 -20.37
C GLN A 162 19.38 -5.29 -19.29
N LEU A 163 19.01 -5.34 -18.01
CA LEU A 163 19.93 -5.23 -16.89
C LEU A 163 21.05 -6.29 -16.95
N PHE A 164 20.71 -7.53 -17.34
CA PHE A 164 21.64 -8.64 -17.41
C PHE A 164 22.23 -8.88 -18.80
N ARG A 165 21.95 -8.00 -19.76
CA ARG A 165 22.47 -8.12 -21.13
C ARG A 165 23.98 -7.99 -21.23
N HIS A 166 24.56 -7.19 -20.36
CA HIS A 166 25.99 -6.86 -20.36
C HIS A 166 26.61 -7.05 -18.98
N GLY A 167 27.92 -7.19 -18.95
CA GLY A 167 28.69 -7.35 -17.72
C GLY A 167 28.96 -8.82 -17.36
N GLU A 168 29.85 -9.00 -16.41
CA GLU A 168 30.20 -10.33 -15.87
C GLU A 168 29.30 -10.61 -14.66
N HIS A 169 28.41 -11.57 -14.78
CA HIS A 169 27.52 -12.04 -13.71
C HIS A 169 27.32 -13.56 -13.79
N LYS A 170 26.95 -14.15 -12.64
CA LYS A 170 26.71 -15.60 -12.52
C LYS A 170 25.24 -15.98 -12.76
N VAL A 171 24.39 -15.01 -13.12
CA VAL A 171 22.98 -15.22 -13.35
C VAL A 171 22.75 -15.76 -14.75
N ASN A 172 21.99 -16.85 -14.87
CA ASN A 172 21.42 -17.32 -16.13
C ASN A 172 20.05 -16.66 -16.35
N ILE A 173 19.81 -16.04 -17.51
CA ILE A 173 18.55 -15.39 -17.84
C ILE A 173 17.79 -16.19 -18.88
N ILE A 174 16.54 -16.51 -18.55
CA ILE A 174 15.55 -17.06 -19.50
C ILE A 174 14.45 -16.01 -19.67
N PHE A 175 14.22 -15.60 -20.91
CA PHE A 175 13.24 -14.58 -21.23
C PHE A 175 11.96 -15.20 -21.79
N ILE A 176 10.83 -14.92 -21.17
CA ILE A 176 9.51 -15.33 -21.61
C ILE A 176 8.98 -14.29 -22.61
N GLY A 177 8.77 -14.73 -23.84
CA GLY A 177 8.14 -13.93 -24.91
C GLY A 177 6.62 -13.99 -24.87
N GLY A 178 5.97 -13.31 -25.83
CA GLY A 178 4.53 -13.32 -25.95
C GLY A 178 3.98 -12.05 -26.58
N HIS A 179 2.78 -11.65 -26.19
CA HIS A 179 2.18 -10.37 -26.59
C HIS A 179 2.81 -9.22 -25.79
N PHE A 180 3.44 -8.29 -26.51
CA PHE A 180 4.11 -7.15 -25.87
C PHE A 180 3.09 -6.11 -25.36
N ASN A 181 3.06 -5.92 -24.07
CA ASN A 181 2.30 -4.86 -23.42
C ASN A 181 3.20 -3.63 -23.20
N ARG A 182 3.08 -2.64 -24.08
CA ARG A 182 3.89 -1.41 -24.03
C ARG A 182 3.72 -0.63 -22.71
N ALA A 183 2.52 -0.60 -22.14
CA ALA A 183 2.25 0.14 -20.91
C ALA A 183 2.92 -0.50 -19.67
N LYS A 184 3.27 -1.78 -19.77
CA LYS A 184 3.88 -2.56 -18.68
C LYS A 184 5.34 -2.90 -18.90
N ASP A 185 5.84 -2.67 -20.12
CA ASP A 185 7.19 -3.01 -20.56
C ASP A 185 7.52 -4.50 -20.40
N GLY A 186 6.62 -5.34 -20.93
CA GLY A 186 6.84 -6.78 -20.85
C GLY A 186 5.85 -7.60 -21.66
N PHE A 187 5.99 -8.90 -21.59
CA PHE A 187 5.23 -9.86 -22.38
C PHE A 187 4.21 -10.61 -21.54
N ILE A 188 2.97 -10.70 -22.02
CA ILE A 188 1.83 -11.33 -21.35
C ILE A 188 0.98 -12.12 -22.33
N GLY A 189 -0.07 -12.75 -21.86
CA GLY A 189 -1.06 -13.45 -22.65
C GLY A 189 -0.70 -14.91 -22.94
N THR A 190 -1.48 -15.54 -23.82
CA THR A 190 -1.46 -17.00 -24.02
C THR A 190 -0.08 -17.56 -24.31
N LEU A 191 0.70 -16.93 -25.19
CA LEU A 191 2.04 -17.42 -25.54
C LEU A 191 3.01 -17.35 -24.35
N ALA A 192 2.90 -16.34 -23.49
CA ALA A 192 3.68 -16.26 -22.27
C ALA A 192 3.25 -17.35 -21.28
N ILE A 193 1.96 -17.57 -21.12
CA ILE A 193 1.37 -18.60 -20.25
C ILE A 193 1.83 -19.99 -20.67
N GLU A 194 1.76 -20.33 -21.96
CA GLU A 194 2.21 -21.62 -22.49
C GLU A 194 3.70 -21.89 -22.21
N GLN A 195 4.54 -20.87 -22.31
CA GLN A 195 5.95 -20.99 -21.95
C GLN A 195 6.12 -21.20 -20.44
N ILE A 196 5.46 -20.38 -19.61
CA ILE A 196 5.54 -20.45 -18.13
C ILE A 196 5.07 -21.83 -17.64
N HIS A 197 4.02 -22.39 -18.22
CA HIS A 197 3.46 -23.69 -17.87
C HIS A 197 4.49 -24.83 -17.82
N ASN A 198 5.52 -24.75 -18.65
CA ASN A 198 6.58 -25.77 -18.73
C ASN A 198 7.68 -25.62 -17.68
N TYR A 199 7.64 -24.58 -16.86
CA TYR A 199 8.63 -24.34 -15.81
C TYR A 199 8.11 -24.71 -14.42
N ARG A 200 9.04 -24.83 -13.49
CA ARG A 200 8.77 -24.88 -12.04
C ARG A 200 9.75 -23.95 -11.35
N PHE A 201 9.21 -23.03 -10.57
CA PHE A 201 10.00 -22.03 -9.87
C PHE A 201 10.20 -22.42 -8.41
N ASP A 202 11.40 -22.25 -7.89
CA ASP A 202 11.64 -22.38 -6.45
C ASP A 202 11.01 -21.19 -5.71
N LEU A 203 11.14 -20.00 -6.30
CA LEU A 203 10.60 -18.74 -5.77
C LEU A 203 9.99 -17.92 -6.91
N SER A 204 8.88 -17.24 -6.64
CA SER A 204 8.37 -16.19 -7.50
C SER A 204 8.04 -14.93 -6.69
N PHE A 205 8.26 -13.78 -7.31
CA PHE A 205 7.96 -12.49 -6.71
C PHE A 205 6.92 -11.78 -7.58
N ILE A 206 5.72 -11.60 -7.04
CA ILE A 206 4.56 -11.09 -7.77
C ILE A 206 4.21 -9.69 -7.29
N GLY A 207 4.28 -8.73 -8.19
CA GLY A 207 3.77 -7.38 -7.96
C GLY A 207 2.26 -7.31 -8.17
N THR A 208 1.60 -6.41 -7.44
CA THR A 208 0.16 -6.18 -7.55
C THR A 208 -0.17 -4.70 -7.73
N VAL A 209 -1.36 -4.42 -8.20
CA VAL A 209 -1.97 -3.10 -8.20
C VAL A 209 -2.57 -2.79 -6.84
N GLY A 210 -3.23 -3.77 -6.25
CA GLY A 210 -3.85 -3.64 -4.95
C GLY A 210 -4.24 -4.99 -4.37
N MET A 211 -4.44 -5.00 -3.06
CA MET A 211 -4.93 -6.14 -2.31
C MET A 211 -5.93 -5.67 -1.26
N ASN A 212 -7.02 -6.40 -1.14
CA ASN A 212 -8.06 -6.11 -0.18
C ASN A 212 -7.92 -7.04 1.02
N ILE A 213 -7.53 -6.51 2.17
CA ILE A 213 -7.35 -7.32 3.40
C ILE A 213 -8.65 -7.84 4.00
N HIS A 214 -9.82 -7.33 3.60
CA HIS A 214 -11.11 -7.76 4.15
C HIS A 214 -11.66 -9.01 3.47
N ASP A 215 -11.43 -9.14 2.15
CA ASP A 215 -11.90 -10.29 1.36
C ASP A 215 -10.76 -11.10 0.73
N GLY A 216 -9.51 -10.74 1.03
CA GLY A 216 -8.32 -11.45 0.60
C GLY A 216 -7.97 -11.34 -0.88
N LYS A 217 -8.70 -10.56 -1.67
CA LYS A 217 -8.49 -10.48 -3.12
C LYS A 217 -7.24 -9.70 -3.49
N VAL A 218 -6.46 -10.25 -4.41
CA VAL A 218 -5.28 -9.64 -5.00
C VAL A 218 -5.57 -9.31 -6.47
N THR A 219 -5.30 -8.07 -6.88
CA THR A 219 -5.88 -7.50 -8.09
C THR A 219 -4.86 -6.87 -9.02
N THR A 220 -5.20 -6.87 -10.32
CA THR A 220 -4.54 -6.07 -11.37
C THR A 220 -5.59 -5.37 -12.22
N TYR A 221 -5.18 -4.53 -13.19
CA TYR A 221 -6.12 -3.91 -14.12
C TYR A 221 -6.32 -4.68 -15.43
N ASP A 222 -5.38 -5.51 -15.79
CA ASP A 222 -5.31 -6.18 -17.08
C ASP A 222 -5.54 -7.68 -16.92
N VAL A 223 -6.46 -8.23 -17.69
CA VAL A 223 -6.84 -9.66 -17.64
C VAL A 223 -5.67 -10.56 -18.02
N GLU A 224 -4.95 -10.24 -19.12
CA GLU A 224 -3.83 -11.05 -19.59
C GLU A 224 -2.67 -11.04 -18.60
N ASP A 225 -2.39 -9.88 -17.96
CA ASP A 225 -1.43 -9.78 -16.86
C ASP A 225 -1.84 -10.64 -15.66
N GLY A 226 -3.13 -10.61 -15.32
CA GLY A 226 -3.66 -11.41 -14.22
C GLY A 226 -3.56 -12.91 -14.49
N LEU A 227 -3.94 -13.36 -15.69
CA LEU A 227 -3.81 -14.76 -16.09
C LEU A 227 -2.34 -15.21 -16.12
N THR A 228 -1.44 -14.37 -16.63
CA THR A 228 0.00 -14.64 -16.63
C THR A 228 0.54 -14.78 -15.20
N LYS A 229 0.16 -13.91 -14.28
CA LYS A 229 0.53 -13.98 -12.87
C LYS A 229 0.00 -15.24 -12.19
N LYS A 230 -1.24 -15.62 -12.47
CA LYS A 230 -1.83 -16.83 -11.93
C LYS A 230 -1.04 -18.07 -12.35
N GLU A 231 -0.66 -18.20 -13.62
CA GLU A 231 0.18 -19.31 -14.10
C GLU A 231 1.53 -19.35 -13.37
N VAL A 232 2.17 -18.19 -13.13
CA VAL A 232 3.42 -18.13 -12.37
C VAL A 232 3.21 -18.63 -10.94
N MET A 233 2.12 -18.23 -10.28
CA MET A 233 1.79 -18.68 -8.92
C MET A 233 1.63 -20.19 -8.88
N ASP A 234 0.89 -20.78 -9.83
CA ASP A 234 0.61 -22.21 -9.91
C ASP A 234 1.89 -23.03 -10.24
N ALA A 235 2.86 -22.43 -10.92
CA ALA A 235 4.16 -23.02 -11.24
C ALA A 235 5.20 -22.88 -10.12
N SER A 236 4.90 -22.19 -9.01
CA SER A 236 5.87 -21.83 -7.98
C SER A 236 5.75 -22.68 -6.72
N LYS A 237 6.88 -23.09 -6.13
CA LYS A 237 6.92 -23.72 -4.80
C LYS A 237 6.62 -22.71 -3.68
N LYS A 238 7.22 -21.52 -3.80
CA LYS A 238 6.96 -20.39 -2.89
C LYS A 238 6.68 -19.15 -3.72
N CYS A 239 5.61 -18.46 -3.40
CA CYS A 239 5.17 -17.25 -4.08
C CYS A 239 5.07 -16.08 -3.10
N TYR A 240 5.86 -15.05 -3.29
CA TYR A 240 5.85 -13.86 -2.44
C TYR A 240 5.19 -12.68 -3.14
N LEU A 241 4.28 -12.03 -2.43
CA LEU A 241 3.68 -10.79 -2.87
C LEU A 241 4.59 -9.62 -2.48
N VAL A 242 5.09 -8.88 -3.47
CA VAL A 242 5.99 -7.74 -3.27
C VAL A 242 5.29 -6.45 -3.63
N ALA A 243 4.99 -5.64 -2.62
CA ALA A 243 4.23 -4.41 -2.83
C ALA A 243 4.44 -3.39 -1.71
N GLU A 244 4.35 -2.11 -2.07
CA GLU A 244 4.33 -1.02 -1.10
C GLU A 244 3.06 -1.11 -0.22
N ASN A 245 3.18 -0.79 1.07
CA ASN A 245 2.09 -0.89 2.06
C ASN A 245 0.85 -0.07 1.66
N GLU A 246 1.01 0.98 0.85
CA GLU A 246 -0.13 1.74 0.34
C GLU A 246 -1.08 0.93 -0.55
N LYS A 247 -0.62 -0.20 -1.10
CA LYS A 247 -1.43 -1.07 -1.94
C LYS A 247 -2.39 -1.97 -1.15
N LEU A 248 -2.24 -1.98 0.16
CA LEU A 248 -3.23 -2.56 1.06
C LEU A 248 -4.53 -1.74 0.95
N ASN A 249 -5.65 -2.41 0.69
CA ASN A 249 -6.97 -1.81 0.42
C ASN A 249 -7.10 -1.00 -0.89
N LEU A 250 -6.14 -1.11 -1.81
CA LEU A 250 -6.36 -0.70 -3.20
C LEU A 250 -6.96 -1.85 -4.02
N ASP A 251 -7.78 -1.51 -5.00
CA ASP A 251 -8.41 -2.46 -5.90
C ASP A 251 -8.03 -2.19 -7.36
N GLY A 252 -7.72 -3.28 -8.08
CA GLY A 252 -7.74 -3.33 -9.54
C GLY A 252 -9.09 -3.81 -10.08
N ASN A 253 -9.20 -3.94 -11.39
CA ASN A 253 -10.42 -4.38 -12.05
C ASN A 253 -10.52 -5.90 -12.20
N TYR A 254 -9.39 -6.61 -12.11
CA TYR A 254 -9.30 -8.05 -12.30
C TYR A 254 -8.64 -8.72 -11.11
N VAL A 255 -9.34 -9.68 -10.51
CA VAL A 255 -8.82 -10.52 -9.41
C VAL A 255 -8.03 -11.66 -10.04
N PHE A 256 -6.74 -11.77 -9.71
CA PHE A 256 -5.89 -12.84 -10.21
C PHE A 256 -5.47 -13.85 -9.14
N GLY A 257 -5.70 -13.54 -7.86
CA GLY A 257 -5.38 -14.43 -6.76
C GLY A 257 -6.04 -14.01 -5.45
N HIS A 258 -5.82 -14.83 -4.45
CA HIS A 258 -6.27 -14.60 -3.09
C HIS A 258 -5.05 -14.61 -2.16
N LEU A 259 -5.05 -13.80 -1.08
CA LEU A 259 -3.92 -13.71 -0.15
C LEU A 259 -3.45 -15.08 0.35
N SER A 260 -4.36 -15.98 0.67
CA SER A 260 -4.04 -17.34 1.15
C SER A 260 -3.28 -18.23 0.12
N GLU A 261 -3.16 -17.80 -1.11
CA GLU A 261 -2.38 -18.53 -2.15
C GLU A 261 -0.91 -18.11 -2.18
N PHE A 262 -0.53 -17.11 -1.37
CA PHE A 262 0.84 -16.62 -1.29
C PHE A 262 1.54 -17.17 -0.03
N THR A 263 2.85 -17.39 -0.14
CA THR A 263 3.70 -17.79 0.98
C THR A 263 3.89 -16.63 1.95
N GLY A 264 4.07 -15.42 1.44
CA GLY A 264 4.30 -14.25 2.28
C GLY A 264 4.11 -12.93 1.54
N TYR A 265 4.05 -11.88 2.35
CA TYR A 265 4.01 -10.48 1.93
C TYR A 265 5.30 -9.77 2.33
N ILE A 266 5.91 -9.08 1.37
CA ILE A 266 7.12 -8.28 1.57
C ILE A 266 6.78 -6.82 1.34
N GLY A 267 6.73 -6.05 2.43
CA GLY A 267 6.46 -4.61 2.44
C GLY A 267 7.67 -3.79 2.87
N GLU A 268 7.62 -2.47 2.65
CA GLU A 268 8.71 -1.56 3.03
C GLU A 268 8.80 -1.32 4.53
N GLN A 269 7.70 -1.41 5.25
CA GLN A 269 7.64 -1.15 6.69
C GLN A 269 6.87 -2.26 7.40
N GLU A 270 7.14 -2.41 8.69
CA GLU A 270 6.34 -3.29 9.54
C GLU A 270 4.87 -2.87 9.53
N LEU A 271 4.00 -3.85 9.32
CA LEU A 271 2.56 -3.61 9.33
C LEU A 271 2.07 -3.45 10.77
N ARG A 272 1.21 -2.46 10.97
CA ARG A 272 0.51 -2.25 12.24
C ARG A 272 -0.88 -2.87 12.17
N SER A 273 -1.49 -3.09 13.35
CA SER A 273 -2.91 -3.42 13.46
C SER A 273 -3.79 -2.39 12.74
N PRO A 274 -4.87 -2.77 12.05
CA PRO A 274 -5.37 -4.16 11.88
C PRO A 274 -4.77 -4.93 10.70
N PHE A 275 -3.86 -4.32 9.91
CA PHE A 275 -3.34 -4.95 8.69
C PHE A 275 -2.51 -6.20 8.98
N LYS A 276 -1.69 -6.16 10.05
CA LYS A 276 -0.83 -7.27 10.45
C LYS A 276 -1.65 -8.52 10.75
N GLU A 277 -2.64 -8.38 11.64
CA GLU A 277 -3.50 -9.49 12.04
C GLU A 277 -4.28 -10.05 10.84
N LYS A 278 -4.83 -9.17 10.01
CA LYS A 278 -5.60 -9.60 8.84
C LYS A 278 -4.77 -10.38 7.82
N ILE A 279 -3.57 -9.96 7.53
CA ILE A 279 -2.67 -10.69 6.63
C ILE A 279 -2.27 -12.05 7.24
N MET A 280 -2.00 -12.09 8.55
CA MET A 280 -1.69 -13.33 9.25
C MET A 280 -2.88 -14.31 9.30
N GLU A 281 -4.13 -13.82 9.36
CA GLU A 281 -5.33 -14.67 9.27
C GLU A 281 -5.40 -15.46 7.95
N TYR A 282 -4.84 -14.93 6.85
CA TYR A 282 -4.72 -15.63 5.58
C TYR A 282 -3.52 -16.60 5.52
N GLY A 283 -2.72 -16.70 6.56
CA GLY A 283 -1.57 -17.60 6.65
C GLY A 283 -0.28 -17.09 6.02
N LEU A 284 -0.19 -15.80 5.64
CA LEU A 284 1.00 -15.23 5.03
C LEU A 284 2.08 -14.91 6.07
N GLU A 285 3.32 -15.19 5.74
CA GLU A 285 4.48 -14.61 6.41
C GLU A 285 4.58 -13.11 6.09
N ILE A 286 4.95 -12.28 7.07
CA ILE A 286 5.19 -10.84 6.88
C ILE A 286 6.70 -10.60 7.04
N ILE A 287 7.32 -10.04 5.99
CA ILE A 287 8.77 -9.83 5.89
C ILE A 287 9.11 -8.35 5.80
#